data_89a5d502cce1e9a95dc4c67858f489f3
#
_entry.id   89a5d502cce1e9a95dc4c67858f489f3
#
_cell.length_a   1.000
_cell.length_b   1.000
_cell.length_c   1.000
_cell.angle_alpha   90.00
_cell.angle_beta   90.00
_cell.angle_gamma   90.00
#
_symmetry.space_group_name_H-M   'P 1'
#
loop_
_entity.id
_entity.type
_entity.pdbx_description
1 polymer ?
#
loop_
_entity_poly.entity_id
_entity_poly.type
_entity_poly.pdbx_seq_one_letter_code
_entity_poly.pdbx_strand_id
1 'polypeptide(L)'
;MSTASPPSSPDPLNRASIPPGWGDTIVLLGRILIGGIFVQSGFDKLMGLDAFAAGLAARGLPAALVPVLAPIGASGEFFGGLAIVFGLMTRCAALLMITFVIVATLISHRFWVFQAAERRAQTVHFAKNVAIIGGFLFLFVTGGGRYCLDRWWCSNK
;
A
#
# COMPACT_ATOMS: atom_id res chain seq x y z
N MET A 1 59.58 0.24 1.49
CA MET A 1 58.87 1.17 0.63
C MET A 1 57.43 0.65 0.50
N SER A 2 56.50 1.26 1.25
CA SER A 2 55.08 0.89 1.22
C SER A 2 54.42 1.71 0.11
N THR A 3 53.99 1.05 -0.95
CA THR A 3 53.25 1.70 -2.05
C THR A 3 51.80 1.83 -1.62
N ALA A 4 51.43 3.02 -1.14
CA ALA A 4 50.01 3.34 -0.90
C ALA A 4 49.27 3.35 -2.26
N SER A 5 48.22 2.50 -2.39
CA SER A 5 47.33 2.52 -3.54
C SER A 5 46.64 3.88 -3.64
N PRO A 6 46.50 4.45 -4.84
CA PRO A 6 45.78 5.72 -5.02
C PRO A 6 44.33 5.58 -4.58
N PRO A 7 43.71 6.61 -3.99
CA PRO A 7 42.31 6.59 -3.62
C PRO A 7 41.44 6.29 -4.84
N SER A 8 40.58 5.30 -4.71
CA SER A 8 39.59 4.95 -5.76
C SER A 8 38.74 6.17 -6.10
N SER A 9 38.61 6.47 -7.38
CA SER A 9 37.74 7.56 -7.85
C SER A 9 36.33 7.31 -7.31
N PRO A 10 35.63 8.34 -6.79
CA PRO A 10 34.27 8.17 -6.28
C PRO A 10 33.36 7.64 -7.40
N ASP A 11 32.65 6.55 -7.10
CA ASP A 11 31.68 5.92 -7.97
C ASP A 11 30.69 6.98 -8.49
N PRO A 12 30.55 7.16 -9.82
CA PRO A 12 29.63 8.15 -10.39
C PRO A 12 28.17 7.94 -9.94
N LEU A 13 27.78 6.73 -9.52
CA LEU A 13 26.45 6.42 -8.95
C LEU A 13 26.29 6.98 -7.52
N ASN A 14 27.37 7.28 -6.81
CA ASN A 14 27.34 7.86 -5.46
C ASN A 14 27.13 9.39 -5.47
N ARG A 15 27.15 10.05 -6.63
CA ARG A 15 26.87 11.49 -6.73
C ARG A 15 25.40 11.87 -6.62
N ALA A 16 24.49 10.88 -6.72
CA ALA A 16 23.03 11.06 -6.57
C ALA A 16 22.53 10.63 -5.19
N SER A 17 23.38 10.61 -4.16
CA SER A 17 22.94 10.27 -2.81
C SER A 17 21.97 11.35 -2.30
N ILE A 18 20.75 10.91 -1.98
CA ILE A 18 19.77 11.75 -1.29
C ILE A 18 20.42 12.30 -0.01
N PRO A 19 20.32 13.61 0.28
CA PRO A 19 20.91 14.17 1.49
C PRO A 19 20.51 13.40 2.75
N PRO A 20 21.37 13.28 3.77
CA PRO A 20 21.05 12.59 5.00
C PRO A 20 19.75 13.11 5.62
N GLY A 21 18.81 12.19 5.95
CA GLY A 21 17.51 12.51 6.52
C GLY A 21 16.36 12.69 5.52
N TRP A 22 16.63 13.06 4.28
CA TRP A 22 15.56 13.22 3.26
C TRP A 22 14.94 11.91 2.86
N GLY A 23 15.70 10.81 2.82
CA GLY A 23 15.19 9.48 2.52
C GLY A 23 14.09 9.05 3.49
N ASP A 24 14.30 9.25 4.80
CA ASP A 24 13.31 8.92 5.83
C ASP A 24 12.05 9.78 5.73
N THR A 25 12.20 11.07 5.39
CA THR A 25 11.07 11.97 5.18
C THR A 25 10.26 11.59 3.94
N ILE A 26 10.92 11.20 2.84
CA ILE A 26 10.26 10.72 1.61
C ILE A 26 9.50 9.42 1.89
N VAL A 27 10.09 8.48 2.64
CA VAL A 27 9.40 7.24 3.03
C VAL A 27 8.17 7.54 3.89
N LEU A 28 8.27 8.46 4.86
CA LEU A 28 7.13 8.90 5.67
C LEU A 28 6.01 9.49 4.80
N LEU A 29 6.34 10.41 3.90
CA LEU A 29 5.37 11.02 2.99
C LEU A 29 4.72 9.96 2.09
N GLY A 30 5.52 9.05 1.51
CA GLY A 30 5.02 7.94 0.71
C GLY A 30 4.01 7.06 1.48
N ARG A 31 4.30 6.76 2.74
CA ARG A 31 3.39 6.00 3.61
C ARG A 31 2.09 6.74 3.88
N ILE A 32 2.16 8.04 4.19
CA ILE A 32 0.98 8.86 4.43
C ILE A 32 0.11 8.93 3.17
N LEU A 33 0.71 9.15 2.01
CA LEU A 33 -0.02 9.25 0.75
C LEU A 33 -0.68 7.92 0.36
N ILE A 34 0.08 6.82 0.39
CA ILE A 34 -0.45 5.52 -0.03
C ILE A 34 -1.39 4.93 1.01
N GLY A 35 -1.06 5.03 2.30
CA GLY A 35 -1.89 4.50 3.39
C GLY A 35 -3.16 5.34 3.59
N GLY A 36 -3.07 6.66 3.43
CA GLY A 36 -4.19 7.59 3.59
C GLY A 36 -5.37 7.30 2.66
N ILE A 37 -5.10 6.87 1.42
CA ILE A 37 -6.15 6.44 0.49
C ILE A 37 -6.99 5.29 1.09
N PHE A 38 -6.32 4.31 1.73
CA PHE A 38 -6.99 3.15 2.32
C PHE A 38 -7.67 3.48 3.63
N VAL A 39 -7.09 4.38 4.45
CA VAL A 39 -7.75 4.88 5.67
C VAL A 39 -9.07 5.56 5.32
N GLN A 40 -9.07 6.48 4.36
CA GLN A 40 -10.29 7.17 3.93
C GLN A 40 -11.30 6.18 3.35
N SER A 41 -10.89 5.38 2.37
CA SER A 41 -11.78 4.42 1.69
C SER A 41 -12.33 3.36 2.64
N GLY A 42 -11.51 2.83 3.55
CA GLY A 42 -11.93 1.87 4.55
C GLY A 42 -12.90 2.49 5.57
N PHE A 43 -12.66 3.72 6.02
CA PHE A 43 -13.57 4.46 6.88
C PHE A 43 -14.94 4.67 6.23
N ASP A 44 -14.98 5.13 4.98
CA ASP A 44 -16.24 5.34 4.25
C ASP A 44 -17.04 4.04 4.12
N LYS A 45 -16.36 2.90 3.88
CA LYS A 45 -17.00 1.58 3.82
C LYS A 45 -17.49 1.09 5.18
N LEU A 46 -16.79 1.41 6.26
CA LEU A 46 -17.25 1.08 7.62
C LEU A 46 -18.47 1.89 8.02
N MET A 47 -18.52 3.16 7.64
CA MET A 47 -19.69 4.02 7.90
C MET A 47 -20.89 3.65 7.02
N GLY A 48 -20.66 3.18 5.79
CA GLY A 48 -21.68 2.76 4.83
C GLY A 48 -21.67 1.26 4.56
N LEU A 49 -21.56 0.43 5.60
CA LEU A 49 -21.34 -1.01 5.46
C LEU A 49 -22.41 -1.73 4.65
N ASP A 50 -23.68 -1.34 4.80
CA ASP A 50 -24.81 -1.94 4.05
C ASP A 50 -24.68 -1.63 2.54
N ALA A 51 -24.35 -0.41 2.20
CA ALA A 51 -24.12 0.00 0.81
C ALA A 51 -22.91 -0.71 0.20
N PHE A 52 -21.84 -0.87 0.98
CA PHE A 52 -20.66 -1.63 0.56
C PHE A 52 -20.99 -3.10 0.34
N ALA A 53 -21.75 -3.74 1.28
CA ALA A 53 -22.20 -5.11 1.17
C ALA A 53 -23.09 -5.33 -0.07
N ALA A 54 -24.06 -4.45 -0.31
CA ALA A 54 -24.88 -4.47 -1.52
C ALA A 54 -24.03 -4.36 -2.80
N GLY A 55 -23.01 -3.50 -2.78
CA GLY A 55 -22.06 -3.37 -3.87
C GLY A 55 -21.25 -4.64 -4.14
N LEU A 56 -20.86 -5.39 -3.12
CA LEU A 56 -20.18 -6.69 -3.27
C LEU A 56 -21.10 -7.74 -3.88
N ALA A 57 -22.34 -7.82 -3.41
CA ALA A 57 -23.35 -8.72 -3.97
C ALA A 57 -23.61 -8.43 -5.46
N ALA A 58 -23.75 -7.15 -5.82
CA ALA A 58 -23.93 -6.72 -7.21
C ALA A 58 -22.75 -7.09 -8.12
N ARG A 59 -21.55 -7.27 -7.56
CA ARG A 59 -20.34 -7.72 -8.28
C ARG A 59 -20.24 -9.25 -8.37
N GLY A 60 -21.23 -9.98 -7.89
CA GLY A 60 -21.33 -11.44 -8.02
C GLY A 60 -20.70 -12.20 -6.86
N LEU A 61 -20.48 -11.58 -5.70
CA LEU A 61 -20.15 -12.34 -4.50
C LEU A 61 -21.39 -13.12 -4.01
N PRO A 62 -21.23 -14.40 -3.60
CA PRO A 62 -22.32 -15.18 -3.05
C PRO A 62 -22.95 -14.49 -1.83
N ALA A 63 -24.27 -14.34 -1.81
CA ALA A 63 -25.01 -13.64 -0.76
C ALA A 63 -24.70 -14.15 0.65
N ALA A 64 -24.43 -15.45 0.80
CA ALA A 64 -24.05 -16.06 2.07
C ALA A 64 -22.69 -15.57 2.61
N LEU A 65 -21.78 -15.13 1.75
CA LEU A 65 -20.44 -14.66 2.13
C LEU A 65 -20.38 -13.16 2.38
N VAL A 66 -21.28 -12.38 1.79
CA VAL A 66 -21.27 -10.90 1.86
C VAL A 66 -21.31 -10.38 3.30
N PRO A 67 -22.16 -10.90 4.22
CA PRO A 67 -22.22 -10.39 5.59
C PRO A 67 -20.91 -10.55 6.38
N VAL A 68 -20.09 -11.52 5.98
CA VAL A 68 -18.80 -11.78 6.62
C VAL A 68 -17.67 -11.02 5.91
N LEU A 69 -17.65 -11.02 4.58
CA LEU A 69 -16.58 -10.43 3.80
C LEU A 69 -16.63 -8.89 3.77
N ALA A 70 -17.83 -8.28 3.86
CA ALA A 70 -17.94 -6.84 3.85
C ALA A 70 -17.27 -6.20 5.08
N PRO A 71 -17.59 -6.55 6.34
CA PRO A 71 -16.91 -5.97 7.49
C PRO A 71 -15.41 -6.34 7.56
N ILE A 72 -15.03 -7.56 7.19
CA ILE A 72 -13.62 -7.96 7.14
C ILE A 72 -12.85 -7.13 6.11
N GLY A 73 -13.41 -6.95 4.91
CA GLY A 73 -12.79 -6.15 3.85
C GLY A 73 -12.65 -4.69 4.24
N ALA A 74 -13.72 -4.06 4.75
CA ALA A 74 -13.71 -2.67 5.20
C ALA A 74 -12.73 -2.45 6.36
N SER A 75 -12.73 -3.33 7.37
CA SER A 75 -11.82 -3.26 8.51
C SER A 75 -10.36 -3.49 8.09
N GLY A 76 -10.11 -4.50 7.25
CA GLY A 76 -8.78 -4.81 6.74
C GLY A 76 -8.18 -3.64 5.96
N GLU A 77 -9.00 -2.95 5.15
CA GLU A 77 -8.61 -1.76 4.41
C GLU A 77 -8.27 -0.60 5.34
N PHE A 78 -9.14 -0.31 6.31
CA PHE A 78 -8.95 0.77 7.26
C PHE A 78 -7.73 0.57 8.16
N PHE A 79 -7.67 -0.57 8.86
CA PHE A 79 -6.58 -0.85 9.80
C PHE A 79 -5.26 -1.14 9.09
N GLY A 80 -5.29 -1.77 7.91
CA GLY A 80 -4.13 -1.94 7.06
C GLY A 80 -3.56 -0.61 6.59
N GLY A 81 -4.42 0.32 6.16
CA GLY A 81 -4.05 1.69 5.85
C GLY A 81 -3.41 2.43 7.04
N LEU A 82 -4.01 2.33 8.23
CA LEU A 82 -3.44 2.90 9.46
C LEU A 82 -2.07 2.29 9.80
N ALA A 83 -1.91 0.97 9.69
CA ALA A 83 -0.64 0.31 9.93
C ALA A 83 0.46 0.84 8.99
N ILE A 84 0.14 1.09 7.72
CA ILE A 84 1.06 1.70 6.77
C ILE A 84 1.39 3.15 7.15
N VAL A 85 0.39 3.98 7.46
CA VAL A 85 0.58 5.40 7.83
C VAL A 85 1.49 5.52 9.05
N PHE A 86 1.20 4.77 10.10
CA PHE A 86 2.00 4.83 11.34
C PHE A 86 3.30 4.02 11.28
N GLY A 87 3.47 3.16 10.28
CA GLY A 87 4.64 2.28 10.15
C GLY A 87 4.68 1.22 11.23
N LEU A 88 3.53 0.58 11.46
CA LEU A 88 3.39 -0.55 12.36
C LEU A 88 3.52 -1.85 11.58
N MET A 89 4.50 -2.68 11.96
CA MET A 89 4.84 -3.93 11.24
C MET A 89 4.89 -3.70 9.72
N THR A 90 5.57 -2.64 9.31
CA THR A 90 5.47 -2.05 7.96
C THR A 90 5.59 -3.06 6.83
N ARG A 91 6.53 -4.01 6.93
CA ARG A 91 6.72 -5.04 5.90
C ARG A 91 5.56 -6.03 5.84
N CYS A 92 5.08 -6.47 7.00
CA CYS A 92 3.90 -7.36 7.08
C CYS A 92 2.64 -6.65 6.60
N ALA A 93 2.45 -5.39 7.03
CA ALA A 93 1.34 -4.57 6.58
C ALA A 93 1.36 -4.35 5.06
N ALA A 94 2.54 -4.09 4.48
CA ALA A 94 2.69 -3.96 3.03
C ALA A 94 2.28 -5.23 2.28
N LEU A 95 2.71 -6.42 2.74
CA LEU A 95 2.30 -7.70 2.14
C LEU A 95 0.80 -7.95 2.25
N LEU A 96 0.22 -7.66 3.42
CA LEU A 96 -1.23 -7.78 3.61
C LEU A 96 -1.99 -6.83 2.68
N MET A 97 -1.52 -5.59 2.53
CA MET A 97 -2.15 -4.62 1.63
C MET A 97 -1.97 -4.99 0.16
N ILE A 98 -0.84 -5.57 -0.26
CA ILE A 98 -0.67 -6.13 -1.61
C ILE A 98 -1.74 -7.19 -1.87
N THR A 99 -1.87 -8.17 -0.96
CA THR A 99 -2.86 -9.24 -1.09
C THR A 99 -4.28 -8.67 -1.13
N PHE A 100 -4.59 -7.73 -0.24
CA PHE A 100 -5.87 -7.03 -0.21
C PHE A 100 -6.18 -6.33 -1.53
N VAL A 101 -5.25 -5.54 -2.06
CA VAL A 101 -5.44 -4.80 -3.32
C VAL A 101 -5.63 -5.74 -4.50
N ILE A 102 -4.89 -6.86 -4.57
CA ILE A 102 -5.08 -7.87 -5.61
C ILE A 102 -6.50 -8.43 -5.55
N VAL A 103 -6.95 -8.89 -4.38
CA VAL A 103 -8.29 -9.48 -4.20
C VAL A 103 -9.38 -8.45 -4.53
N ALA A 104 -9.27 -7.23 -3.97
CA ALA A 104 -10.22 -6.15 -4.23
C ALA A 104 -10.28 -5.79 -5.72
N THR A 105 -9.15 -5.78 -6.42
CA THR A 105 -9.09 -5.49 -7.85
C THR A 105 -9.77 -6.57 -8.67
N LEU A 106 -9.54 -7.85 -8.35
CA LEU A 106 -10.16 -8.96 -9.04
C LEU A 106 -11.67 -9.07 -8.79
N ILE A 107 -12.16 -8.55 -7.68
CA ILE A 107 -13.60 -8.49 -7.38
C ILE A 107 -14.24 -7.28 -8.04
N SER A 108 -13.62 -6.09 -7.91
CA SER A 108 -14.29 -4.81 -8.19
C SER A 108 -13.91 -4.18 -9.52
N HIS A 109 -12.75 -4.50 -10.09
CA HIS A 109 -12.20 -3.81 -11.26
C HIS A 109 -11.85 -4.74 -12.42
N ARG A 110 -12.79 -5.66 -12.73
CA ARG A 110 -12.69 -6.62 -13.83
C ARG A 110 -13.02 -5.94 -15.17
N PHE A 111 -12.12 -5.09 -15.68
CA PHE A 111 -12.35 -4.31 -16.89
C PHE A 111 -12.71 -5.17 -18.14
N TRP A 112 -12.33 -6.45 -18.15
CA TRP A 112 -12.61 -7.38 -19.24
C TRP A 112 -14.07 -7.83 -19.36
N VAL A 113 -14.90 -7.61 -18.32
CA VAL A 113 -16.32 -7.94 -18.35
C VAL A 113 -17.22 -6.75 -18.72
N PHE A 114 -16.65 -5.56 -18.81
CA PHE A 114 -17.38 -4.31 -19.09
C PHE A 114 -17.29 -3.90 -20.56
N GLN A 115 -18.25 -3.09 -21.03
CA GLN A 115 -18.33 -2.58 -22.38
C GLN A 115 -17.96 -1.07 -22.45
N ALA A 116 -17.36 -0.67 -23.57
CA ALA A 116 -17.13 0.73 -23.96
C ALA A 116 -16.67 1.68 -22.81
N ALA A 117 -17.51 2.66 -22.43
CA ALA A 117 -17.17 3.71 -21.48
C ALA A 117 -16.85 3.18 -20.07
N GLU A 118 -17.60 2.20 -19.57
CA GLU A 118 -17.36 1.57 -18.28
C GLU A 118 -16.05 0.79 -18.26
N ARG A 119 -15.73 0.11 -19.35
CA ARG A 119 -14.45 -0.60 -19.50
C ARG A 119 -13.27 0.33 -19.34
N ARG A 120 -13.34 1.55 -19.92
CA ARG A 120 -12.26 2.54 -19.80
C ARG A 120 -12.05 2.96 -18.34
N ALA A 121 -13.12 3.26 -17.61
CA ALA A 121 -13.04 3.62 -16.19
C ALA A 121 -12.46 2.48 -15.34
N GLN A 122 -12.91 1.24 -15.56
CA GLN A 122 -12.41 0.06 -14.83
C GLN A 122 -10.94 -0.24 -15.17
N THR A 123 -10.49 0.02 -16.41
CA THR A 123 -9.07 -0.11 -16.79
C THR A 123 -8.20 0.89 -16.03
N VAL A 124 -8.65 2.14 -15.85
CA VAL A 124 -7.93 3.14 -15.06
C VAL A 124 -7.83 2.71 -13.59
N HIS A 125 -8.92 2.21 -13.01
CA HIS A 125 -8.90 1.71 -11.63
C HIS A 125 -7.96 0.51 -11.47
N PHE A 126 -7.97 -0.43 -12.42
CA PHE A 126 -7.06 -1.56 -12.45
C PHE A 126 -5.59 -1.09 -12.50
N ALA A 127 -5.26 -0.20 -13.45
CA ALA A 127 -3.90 0.33 -13.59
C ALA A 127 -3.43 1.09 -12.35
N LYS A 128 -4.31 1.89 -11.73
CA LYS A 128 -4.04 2.55 -10.45
C LYS A 128 -3.69 1.54 -9.35
N ASN A 129 -4.45 0.47 -9.24
CA ASN A 129 -4.21 -0.56 -8.22
C ASN A 129 -2.88 -1.31 -8.47
N VAL A 130 -2.52 -1.56 -9.73
CA VAL A 130 -1.19 -2.11 -10.08
C VAL A 130 -0.06 -1.16 -9.65
N ALA A 131 -0.22 0.14 -9.87
CA ALA A 131 0.76 1.14 -9.42
C ALA A 131 0.87 1.19 -7.87
N ILE A 132 -0.26 1.08 -7.16
CA ILE A 132 -0.30 1.01 -5.68
C ILE A 132 0.43 -0.25 -5.18
N ILE A 133 0.23 -1.40 -5.82
CA ILE A 133 0.98 -2.63 -5.51
C ILE A 133 2.49 -2.39 -5.66
N GLY A 134 2.92 -1.71 -6.74
CA GLY A 134 4.31 -1.30 -6.92
C GLY A 134 4.84 -0.46 -5.76
N GLY A 135 4.06 0.52 -5.29
CA GLY A 135 4.37 1.31 -4.10
C GLY A 135 4.53 0.47 -2.82
N PHE A 136 3.65 -0.50 -2.59
CA PHE A 136 3.77 -1.43 -1.45
C PHE A 136 4.96 -2.38 -1.57
N LEU A 137 5.35 -2.78 -2.79
CA LEU A 137 6.57 -3.58 -3.00
C LEU A 137 7.82 -2.77 -2.61
N PHE A 138 7.90 -1.50 -2.98
CA PHE A 138 8.98 -0.63 -2.51
C PHE A 138 8.97 -0.52 -0.99
N LEU A 139 7.81 -0.32 -0.38
CA LEU A 139 7.68 -0.21 1.07
C LEU A 139 8.05 -1.53 1.78
N PHE A 140 7.73 -2.67 1.21
CA PHE A 140 8.14 -3.98 1.72
C PHE A 140 9.67 -4.12 1.76
N VAL A 141 10.36 -3.67 0.73
CA VAL A 141 11.83 -3.73 0.64
C VAL A 141 12.48 -2.72 1.57
N THR A 142 12.05 -1.46 1.53
CA THR A 142 12.66 -0.36 2.30
C THR A 142 12.29 -0.40 3.79
N GLY A 143 11.11 -0.94 4.13
CA GLY A 143 10.53 -0.84 5.48
C GLY A 143 9.98 0.55 5.78
N GLY A 144 9.67 0.80 7.05
CA GLY A 144 9.00 2.03 7.51
C GLY A 144 9.87 3.28 7.61
N GLY A 145 11.19 3.17 7.40
CA GLY A 145 12.13 4.26 7.59
C GLY A 145 12.35 4.62 9.07
N ARG A 146 12.92 5.79 9.32
CA ARG A 146 13.25 6.26 10.67
C ARG A 146 12.01 6.67 11.46
N TYR A 147 11.01 7.24 10.78
CA TYR A 147 9.79 7.77 11.40
C TYR A 147 8.65 6.73 11.38
N CYS A 148 8.86 5.57 12.07
CA CYS A 148 7.89 4.49 12.15
C CYS A 148 7.78 3.95 13.58
N LEU A 149 6.61 3.40 13.94
CA LEU A 149 6.38 2.78 15.23
C LEU A 149 7.24 1.51 15.43
N ASP A 150 7.57 0.79 14.36
CA ASP A 150 8.44 -0.38 14.41
C ASP A 150 9.79 -0.05 15.06
N ARG A 151 10.36 1.11 14.72
CA ARG A 151 11.66 1.53 15.27
C ARG A 151 11.57 1.93 16.73
N TRP A 152 10.50 2.62 17.12
CA TRP A 152 10.28 2.99 18.51
C TRP A 152 10.15 1.76 19.40
N TRP A 153 9.46 0.72 18.90
CA TRP A 153 9.32 -0.55 19.64
C TRP A 153 10.64 -1.33 19.75
N CYS A 154 11.46 -1.35 18.69
CA CYS A 154 12.76 -2.01 18.70
C CYS A 154 13.82 -1.27 19.54
N SER A 155 13.69 0.05 19.71
CA SER A 155 14.63 0.88 20.49
C SER A 155 14.41 0.75 22.01
N ASN A 156 13.25 0.24 22.45
CA ASN A 156 12.88 0.11 23.87
C ASN A 156 13.03 -1.33 24.40
N LYS A 157 13.66 -2.22 23.62
CA LYS A 157 14.11 -3.57 24.04
C LYS A 157 15.61 -3.63 24.11
#